data_9c5b042a0457f930d32f3ba81c682841
#
_entry.id   9c5b042a0457f930d32f3ba81c682841
#
_cell.length_a   1.000
_cell.length_b   1.000
_cell.length_c   1.000
_cell.angle_alpha   90.00
_cell.angle_beta   90.00
_cell.angle_gamma   90.00
#
_symmetry.space_group_name_H-M   'P 1'
#
loop_
_entity.id
_entity.type
_entity.pdbx_description
1 polymer ?
#
loop_
_entity_poly.entity_id
_entity_poly.type
_entity_poly.pdbx_seq_one_letter_code
_entity_poly.pdbx_strand_id
1 'polypeptide(L)'
;DVYKRQCMKKVKRVIADGSALEKLKLMVERQGGDGSYIENPDQFEKAIYQHEIIANNSGYIGKMNTEECGKAAVLLGAGREVKDDPIDMTAGIQFNKKTGDAVKQGDIVAIAYSSSKEKLQQGVQKISDIYDIVDKRPQVVPEIIGYIE
;
A
#
# COMPACT_ATOMS: atom_id res chain seq x y z
N ASP A 1 2.12 29.07 2.41
CA ASP A 1 2.42 28.83 1.01
C ASP A 1 1.13 28.79 0.18
N VAL A 2 0.96 29.84 -0.62
CA VAL A 2 -0.26 30.05 -1.44
C VAL A 2 -0.38 28.99 -2.53
N TYR A 3 0.75 28.65 -3.19
CA TYR A 3 0.79 27.64 -4.28
C TYR A 3 0.43 26.25 -3.80
N LYS A 4 0.97 25.82 -2.66
CA LYS A 4 0.63 24.52 -2.06
C LYS A 4 -0.87 24.40 -1.79
N ARG A 5 -1.47 25.44 -1.20
CA ARG A 5 -2.92 25.47 -0.95
C ARG A 5 -3.74 25.43 -2.22
N GLN A 6 -3.33 26.16 -3.26
CA GLN A 6 -4.01 26.15 -4.56
C GLN A 6 -3.90 24.79 -5.25
N CYS A 7 -2.72 24.16 -5.24
CA CYS A 7 -2.53 22.81 -5.78
C CYS A 7 -3.39 21.78 -5.04
N MET A 8 -3.38 21.80 -3.71
CA MET A 8 -4.22 20.91 -2.89
C MET A 8 -5.72 21.10 -3.19
N LYS A 9 -6.18 22.36 -3.38
CA LYS A 9 -7.57 22.63 -3.76
C LYS A 9 -7.91 22.05 -5.13
N LYS A 10 -7.01 22.20 -6.12
CA LYS A 10 -7.18 21.63 -7.47
C LYS A 10 -7.25 20.08 -7.40
N VAL A 11 -6.30 19.45 -6.71
CA VAL A 11 -6.28 17.97 -6.56
C VAL A 11 -7.56 17.46 -5.91
N LYS A 12 -7.97 18.05 -4.79
CA LYS A 12 -9.23 17.65 -4.11
C LYS A 12 -10.44 17.82 -5.02
N ARG A 13 -10.48 18.87 -5.85
CA ARG A 13 -11.58 19.09 -6.79
C ARG A 13 -11.64 17.98 -7.85
N VAL A 14 -10.53 17.68 -8.54
CA VAL A 14 -10.53 16.70 -9.64
C VAL A 14 -10.76 15.26 -9.14
N ILE A 15 -10.46 14.98 -7.86
CA ILE A 15 -10.86 13.72 -7.22
C ILE A 15 -12.36 13.72 -6.94
N ALA A 16 -12.90 14.81 -6.38
CA ALA A 16 -14.30 14.88 -5.96
C ALA A 16 -15.28 14.93 -7.14
N ASP A 17 -14.92 15.57 -8.26
CA ASP A 17 -15.75 15.68 -9.46
C ASP A 17 -15.57 14.50 -10.44
N GLY A 18 -14.68 13.53 -10.13
CA GLY A 18 -14.43 12.34 -10.93
C GLY A 18 -13.52 12.55 -12.15
N SER A 19 -13.12 13.78 -12.47
CA SER A 19 -12.33 14.05 -13.67
C SER A 19 -10.93 13.40 -13.65
N ALA A 20 -10.37 13.17 -12.46
CA ALA A 20 -9.13 12.39 -12.30
C ALA A 20 -9.33 10.90 -12.67
N LEU A 21 -10.46 10.31 -12.28
CA LEU A 21 -10.79 8.93 -12.60
C LEU A 21 -11.01 8.74 -14.10
N GLU A 22 -11.74 9.65 -14.74
CA GLU A 22 -11.92 9.68 -16.20
C GLU A 22 -10.58 9.77 -16.94
N LYS A 23 -9.65 10.59 -16.43
CA LYS A 23 -8.32 10.68 -17.01
C LYS A 23 -7.52 9.39 -16.86
N LEU A 24 -7.62 8.71 -15.73
CA LEU A 24 -7.00 7.40 -15.52
C LEU A 24 -7.59 6.36 -16.49
N LYS A 25 -8.92 6.31 -16.63
CA LYS A 25 -9.58 5.42 -17.60
C LYS A 25 -9.07 5.63 -19.01
N LEU A 26 -9.06 6.88 -19.46
CA LEU A 26 -8.54 7.25 -20.78
C LEU A 26 -7.08 6.84 -20.97
N MET A 27 -6.25 6.97 -19.93
CA MET A 27 -4.85 6.55 -19.97
C MET A 27 -4.73 5.03 -20.17
N VAL A 28 -5.51 4.24 -19.42
CA VAL A 28 -5.55 2.78 -19.53
C VAL A 28 -5.97 2.36 -20.94
N GLU A 29 -7.05 2.93 -21.47
CA GLU A 29 -7.55 2.64 -22.82
C GLU A 29 -6.53 2.99 -23.93
N ARG A 30 -5.85 4.15 -23.79
CA ARG A 30 -4.80 4.59 -24.72
C ARG A 30 -3.56 3.68 -24.72
N GLN A 31 -3.33 2.97 -23.64
CA GLN A 31 -2.26 1.96 -23.52
C GLN A 31 -2.72 0.55 -23.91
N GLY A 32 -3.94 0.39 -24.44
CA GLY A 32 -4.49 -0.89 -24.87
C GLY A 32 -5.10 -1.74 -23.73
N GLY A 33 -5.31 -1.15 -22.56
CA GLY A 33 -5.99 -1.79 -21.45
C GLY A 33 -7.51 -1.63 -21.52
N ASP A 34 -8.22 -2.33 -20.63
CA ASP A 34 -9.67 -2.28 -20.52
C ASP A 34 -10.10 -1.27 -19.41
N GLY A 35 -10.73 -0.17 -19.84
CA GLY A 35 -11.22 0.88 -18.95
C GLY A 35 -12.33 0.45 -18.00
N SER A 36 -13.02 -0.69 -18.27
CA SER A 36 -14.09 -1.21 -17.41
C SER A 36 -13.59 -1.59 -16.01
N TYR A 37 -12.33 -1.98 -15.88
CA TYR A 37 -11.69 -2.27 -14.59
C TYR A 37 -11.55 -1.01 -13.70
N ILE A 38 -11.47 0.17 -14.32
CA ILE A 38 -11.43 1.44 -13.56
C ILE A 38 -12.83 1.80 -13.04
N GLU A 39 -13.87 1.49 -13.81
CA GLU A 39 -15.27 1.71 -13.41
C GLU A 39 -15.73 0.70 -12.35
N ASN A 40 -15.27 -0.55 -12.46
CA ASN A 40 -15.60 -1.63 -11.54
C ASN A 40 -14.36 -2.42 -11.10
N PRO A 41 -13.65 -1.95 -10.06
CA PRO A 41 -12.46 -2.62 -9.54
C PRO A 41 -12.70 -4.05 -9.01
N ASP A 42 -13.95 -4.41 -8.72
CA ASP A 42 -14.28 -5.78 -8.27
C ASP A 42 -14.10 -6.85 -9.34
N GLN A 43 -13.90 -6.45 -10.60
CA GLN A 43 -13.55 -7.34 -11.71
C GLN A 43 -12.10 -7.84 -11.63
N PHE A 44 -11.21 -7.15 -10.90
CA PHE A 44 -9.85 -7.65 -10.72
C PHE A 44 -9.85 -9.00 -10.02
N GLU A 45 -9.01 -9.91 -10.52
CA GLU A 45 -8.76 -11.19 -9.88
C GLU A 45 -8.28 -10.97 -8.43
N LYS A 46 -8.80 -11.78 -7.51
CA LYS A 46 -8.47 -11.67 -6.08
C LYS A 46 -7.57 -12.84 -5.67
N ALA A 47 -6.65 -12.57 -4.75
CA ALA A 47 -5.79 -13.60 -4.19
C ALA A 47 -6.62 -14.70 -3.52
N ILE A 48 -6.18 -15.95 -3.64
CA ILE A 48 -6.84 -17.11 -3.04
C ILE A 48 -6.67 -17.12 -1.53
N TYR A 49 -5.52 -16.64 -1.04
CA TYR A 49 -5.18 -16.63 0.38
C TYR A 49 -4.92 -15.22 0.87
N GLN A 50 -5.36 -14.94 2.09
CA GLN A 50 -5.06 -13.70 2.79
C GLN A 50 -4.72 -13.99 4.25
N HIS A 51 -3.96 -13.08 4.88
CA HIS A 51 -3.62 -13.14 6.29
C HIS A 51 -3.60 -11.73 6.89
N GLU A 52 -4.28 -11.56 8.01
CA GLU A 52 -4.31 -10.31 8.76
C GLU A 52 -3.12 -10.22 9.71
N ILE A 53 -2.37 -9.14 9.62
CA ILE A 53 -1.27 -8.83 10.53
C ILE A 53 -1.84 -7.96 11.66
N ILE A 54 -1.74 -8.46 12.88
CA ILE A 54 -2.38 -7.86 14.05
C ILE A 54 -1.33 -7.19 14.94
N ALA A 55 -1.67 -6.01 15.47
CA ALA A 55 -0.84 -5.30 16.44
C ALA A 55 -0.74 -6.11 17.76
N ASN A 56 0.48 -6.44 18.18
CA ASN A 56 0.74 -7.17 19.42
C ASN A 56 0.61 -6.30 20.68
N ASN A 57 0.76 -4.98 20.53
CA ASN A 57 0.71 -4.00 21.61
C ASN A 57 -0.12 -2.78 21.20
N SER A 58 -0.54 -1.99 22.19
CA SER A 58 -1.12 -0.66 21.95
C SER A 58 -0.01 0.39 21.95
N GLY A 59 -0.17 1.44 21.11
CA GLY A 59 0.81 2.53 21.00
C GLY A 59 0.67 3.26 19.68
N TYR A 60 1.78 3.59 19.08
CA TYR A 60 1.85 4.25 17.76
C TYR A 60 2.77 3.46 16.84
N ILE A 61 2.43 3.41 15.54
CA ILE A 61 3.37 2.88 14.56
C ILE A 61 4.59 3.80 14.52
N GLY A 62 5.73 3.24 14.85
CA GLY A 62 7.02 3.91 14.80
C GLY A 62 7.55 4.01 13.36
N LYS A 63 8.81 3.70 13.15
CA LYS A 63 9.39 3.68 11.81
C LYS A 63 9.03 2.37 11.11
N MET A 64 8.41 2.46 9.93
CA MET A 64 8.25 1.31 9.04
C MET A 64 9.50 1.10 8.21
N ASN A 65 9.99 -0.14 8.13
CA ASN A 65 11.12 -0.50 7.29
C ASN A 65 10.67 -0.76 5.84
N THR A 66 10.81 0.26 4.98
CA THR A 66 10.34 0.19 3.58
C THR A 66 11.11 -0.82 2.72
N GLU A 67 12.39 -1.09 3.03
CA GLU A 67 13.16 -2.13 2.36
C GLU A 67 12.56 -3.52 2.65
N GLU A 68 12.23 -3.79 3.90
CA GLU A 68 11.60 -5.05 4.31
C GLU A 68 10.17 -5.18 3.74
N CYS A 69 9.45 -4.06 3.53
CA CYS A 69 8.17 -4.07 2.79
C CYS A 69 8.35 -4.61 1.36
N GLY A 70 9.39 -4.14 0.67
CA GLY A 70 9.71 -4.61 -0.69
C GLY A 70 10.07 -6.11 -0.72
N LYS A 71 10.92 -6.55 0.22
CA LYS A 71 11.29 -7.98 0.35
C LYS A 71 10.07 -8.85 0.66
N ALA A 72 9.20 -8.42 1.57
CA ALA A 72 7.97 -9.14 1.89
C ALA A 72 7.03 -9.25 0.67
N ALA A 73 6.89 -8.20 -0.13
CA ALA A 73 6.10 -8.22 -1.36
C ALA A 73 6.64 -9.24 -2.37
N VAL A 74 7.97 -9.34 -2.53
CA VAL A 74 8.60 -10.36 -3.38
C VAL A 74 8.30 -11.77 -2.88
N LEU A 75 8.46 -12.01 -1.57
CA LEU A 75 8.16 -13.31 -0.95
C LEU A 75 6.69 -13.74 -1.12
N LEU A 76 5.75 -12.77 -1.10
CA LEU A 76 4.34 -13.03 -1.38
C LEU A 76 4.07 -13.43 -2.84
N GLY A 77 4.98 -13.13 -3.76
CA GLY A 77 4.86 -13.36 -5.19
C GLY A 77 4.60 -12.12 -6.04
N ALA A 78 4.51 -10.92 -5.44
CA ALA A 78 4.29 -9.66 -6.16
C ALA A 78 5.54 -9.12 -6.87
N GLY A 79 6.68 -9.80 -6.75
CA GLY A 79 7.94 -9.46 -7.41
C GLY A 79 8.70 -10.70 -7.84
N ARG A 80 9.87 -10.48 -8.44
CA ARG A 80 10.76 -11.54 -8.94
C ARG A 80 11.99 -11.64 -8.05
N GLU A 81 12.35 -12.85 -7.63
CA GLU A 81 13.66 -13.13 -7.02
C GLU A 81 14.70 -13.35 -8.11
N VAL A 82 14.33 -14.05 -9.20
CA VAL A 82 15.16 -14.25 -10.39
C VAL A 82 14.42 -13.77 -11.64
N LYS A 83 15.19 -13.50 -12.70
CA LYS A 83 14.72 -12.82 -13.93
C LYS A 83 13.45 -13.41 -14.54
N ASP A 84 13.28 -14.72 -14.50
CA ASP A 84 12.21 -15.44 -15.22
C ASP A 84 11.07 -15.90 -14.28
N ASP A 85 11.08 -15.48 -13.00
CA ASP A 85 10.01 -15.81 -12.08
C ASP A 85 8.67 -15.22 -12.52
N PRO A 86 7.57 -15.99 -12.43
CA PRO A 86 6.24 -15.47 -12.67
C PRO A 86 5.84 -14.50 -11.53
N ILE A 87 5.21 -13.38 -11.90
CA ILE A 87 4.63 -12.45 -10.95
C ILE A 87 3.17 -12.85 -10.71
N ASP A 88 2.81 -13.02 -9.45
CA ASP A 88 1.42 -13.15 -9.01
C ASP A 88 0.80 -11.74 -8.92
N MET A 89 -0.04 -11.39 -9.90
CA MET A 89 -0.68 -10.07 -9.99
C MET A 89 -1.70 -9.82 -8.88
N THR A 90 -2.08 -10.86 -8.13
CA THR A 90 -3.01 -10.75 -6.99
C THR A 90 -2.30 -10.67 -5.64
N ALA A 91 -0.99 -10.95 -5.61
CA ALA A 91 -0.19 -10.89 -4.39
C ALA A 91 0.17 -9.46 -4.01
N GLY A 92 0.29 -9.20 -2.72
CA GLY A 92 0.69 -7.90 -2.21
C GLY A 92 0.40 -7.69 -0.74
N ILE A 93 0.58 -6.44 -0.30
CA ILE A 93 0.34 -6.02 1.09
C ILE A 93 -0.54 -4.78 1.08
N GLN A 94 -1.65 -4.84 1.80
CA GLN A 94 -2.48 -3.68 2.09
C GLN A 94 -2.11 -3.17 3.49
N PHE A 95 -1.53 -1.98 3.57
CA PHE A 95 -1.21 -1.33 4.83
C PHE A 95 -2.40 -0.51 5.34
N ASN A 96 -2.96 -0.91 6.51
CA ASN A 96 -4.07 -0.19 7.15
C ASN A 96 -3.55 0.88 8.12
N LYS A 97 -2.31 0.74 8.58
CA LYS A 97 -1.65 1.66 9.52
C LYS A 97 -0.27 2.04 9.00
N LYS A 98 0.10 3.29 9.20
CA LYS A 98 1.37 3.87 8.76
C LYS A 98 2.07 4.58 9.93
N THR A 99 3.33 4.95 9.74
CA THR A 99 4.11 5.71 10.73
C THR A 99 3.32 6.88 11.30
N GLY A 100 3.22 6.94 12.63
CA GLY A 100 2.50 7.96 13.38
C GLY A 100 1.03 7.65 13.67
N ASP A 101 0.46 6.57 13.11
CA ASP A 101 -0.90 6.14 13.42
C ASP A 101 -0.99 5.47 14.80
N ALA A 102 -2.06 5.78 15.52
CA ALA A 102 -2.38 5.09 16.76
C ALA A 102 -2.91 3.68 16.48
N VAL A 103 -2.48 2.72 17.30
CA VAL A 103 -2.94 1.33 17.26
C VAL A 103 -3.29 0.84 18.66
N LYS A 104 -4.24 -0.06 18.73
CA LYS A 104 -4.56 -0.84 19.92
C LYS A 104 -4.13 -2.29 19.69
N GLN A 105 -3.78 -2.99 20.75
CA GLN A 105 -3.58 -4.43 20.67
C GLN A 105 -4.80 -5.11 20.05
N GLY A 106 -4.58 -5.93 19.03
CA GLY A 106 -5.63 -6.60 18.25
C GLY A 106 -6.07 -5.84 17.00
N ASP A 107 -5.64 -4.58 16.76
CA ASP A 107 -5.93 -3.86 15.51
C ASP A 107 -5.24 -4.53 14.32
N ILE A 108 -5.93 -4.61 13.18
CA ILE A 108 -5.34 -5.09 11.92
C ILE A 108 -4.48 -3.97 11.34
N VAL A 109 -3.17 -4.15 11.33
CA VAL A 109 -2.19 -3.17 10.84
C VAL A 109 -1.88 -3.33 9.36
N ALA A 110 -1.95 -4.57 8.84
CA ALA A 110 -1.84 -4.86 7.41
C ALA A 110 -2.59 -6.15 7.05
N ILE A 111 -2.82 -6.37 5.75
CA ILE A 111 -3.33 -7.62 5.21
C ILE A 111 -2.39 -8.07 4.09
N ALA A 112 -1.90 -9.30 4.18
CA ALA A 112 -1.07 -9.92 3.15
C ALA A 112 -1.94 -10.79 2.23
N TYR A 113 -1.62 -10.79 0.93
CA TYR A 113 -2.33 -11.54 -0.11
C TYR A 113 -1.35 -12.36 -0.94
N SER A 114 -1.73 -13.59 -1.32
CA SER A 114 -0.98 -14.43 -2.26
C SER A 114 -1.88 -15.52 -2.85
N SER A 115 -1.57 -15.99 -4.06
CA SER A 115 -2.20 -17.18 -4.63
C SER A 115 -1.55 -18.48 -4.15
N SER A 116 -0.42 -18.42 -3.42
CA SER A 116 0.27 -19.55 -2.82
C SER A 116 0.25 -19.48 -1.29
N LYS A 117 -0.21 -20.54 -0.64
CA LYS A 117 -0.23 -20.63 0.82
C LYS A 117 1.19 -20.60 1.41
N GLU A 118 2.15 -21.21 0.73
CA GLU A 118 3.55 -21.26 1.16
C GLU A 118 4.18 -19.85 1.10
N LYS A 119 4.02 -19.15 -0.04
CA LYS A 119 4.50 -17.79 -0.20
C LYS A 119 3.82 -16.84 0.79
N LEU A 120 2.52 -17.02 1.06
CA LEU A 120 1.82 -16.24 2.08
C LEU A 120 2.49 -16.39 3.45
N GLN A 121 2.81 -17.63 3.87
CA GLN A 121 3.46 -17.88 5.17
C GLN A 121 4.83 -17.20 5.27
N GLN A 122 5.64 -17.28 4.20
CA GLN A 122 6.97 -16.64 4.16
C GLN A 122 6.85 -15.11 4.22
N GLY A 123 5.93 -14.52 3.43
CA GLY A 123 5.69 -13.09 3.43
C GLY A 123 5.16 -12.57 4.77
N VAL A 124 4.21 -13.28 5.40
CA VAL A 124 3.65 -12.93 6.72
C VAL A 124 4.73 -12.86 7.79
N GLN A 125 5.64 -13.84 7.83
CA GLN A 125 6.77 -13.84 8.75
C GLN A 125 7.61 -12.56 8.59
N LYS A 126 7.87 -12.16 7.35
CA LYS A 126 8.66 -10.98 7.04
C LYS A 126 7.94 -9.67 7.37
N ILE A 127 6.61 -9.62 7.18
CA ILE A 127 5.81 -8.43 7.48
C ILE A 127 5.82 -8.10 8.98
N SER A 128 5.91 -9.10 9.85
CA SER A 128 5.99 -8.88 11.29
C SER A 128 7.21 -8.04 11.71
N ASP A 129 8.29 -8.05 10.92
CA ASP A 129 9.52 -7.29 11.16
C ASP A 129 9.44 -5.83 10.63
N ILE A 130 8.40 -5.48 9.88
CA ILE A 130 8.22 -4.16 9.28
C ILE A 130 7.77 -3.13 10.31
N TYR A 131 6.93 -3.54 11.26
CA TYR A 131 6.28 -2.65 12.20
C TYR A 131 7.05 -2.58 13.52
N ASP A 132 7.34 -1.34 13.94
CA ASP A 132 7.77 -1.01 15.29
C ASP A 132 6.62 -0.26 15.98
N ILE A 133 6.18 -0.72 17.15
CA ILE A 133 5.12 -0.08 17.95
C ILE A 133 5.77 0.58 19.16
N VAL A 134 5.62 1.89 19.25
CA VAL A 134 6.24 2.75 20.27
C VAL A 134 5.20 3.43 21.16
N ASP A 135 5.57 3.74 22.42
CA ASP A 135 4.66 4.37 23.39
C ASP A 135 4.34 5.83 23.04
N LYS A 136 5.29 6.54 22.40
CA LYS A 136 5.14 7.95 22.05
C LYS A 136 5.00 8.10 20.54
N ARG A 137 4.04 8.95 20.14
CA ARG A 137 3.84 9.27 18.71
C ARG A 137 5.13 9.81 18.10
N PRO A 138 5.67 9.17 17.05
CA PRO A 138 6.88 9.65 16.38
C PRO A 138 6.60 10.95 15.63
N GLN A 139 7.65 11.74 15.44
CA GLN A 139 7.57 12.90 14.55
C GLN A 139 7.46 12.39 13.10
N VAL A 140 6.34 12.66 12.46
CA VAL A 140 6.13 12.32 11.05
C VAL A 140 6.79 13.39 10.19
N VAL A 141 7.72 12.98 9.34
CA VAL A 141 8.35 13.86 8.35
C VAL A 141 7.30 14.24 7.30
N PRO A 142 7.11 15.53 6.96
CA PRO A 142 6.17 15.93 5.92
C PRO A 142 6.59 15.36 4.56
N GLU A 143 5.61 14.97 3.74
CA GLU A 143 5.85 14.41 2.39
C GLU A 143 6.65 15.37 1.50
N ILE A 144 6.45 16.69 1.68
CA ILE A 144 7.22 17.73 1.00
C ILE A 144 8.25 18.27 1.98
N ILE A 145 9.51 17.87 1.82
CA ILE A 145 10.61 18.24 2.72
C ILE A 145 11.30 19.56 2.34
N GLY A 146 11.10 20.07 1.13
CA GLY A 146 11.67 21.33 0.68
C GLY A 146 11.32 21.66 -0.77
N TYR A 147 11.70 22.85 -1.18
CA TYR A 147 11.61 23.34 -2.55
C TYR A 147 13.01 23.77 -3.00
N ILE A 148 13.30 23.55 -4.28
CA ILE A 148 14.49 24.08 -4.95
C ILE A 148 14.00 25.23 -5.84
N GLU A 149 14.53 26.44 -5.64
CA GLU A 149 14.27 27.62 -6.46
C GLU A 149 15.17 27.66 -7.68
#